data_fdde967b44b579442cb407e442a12c69
#
_entry.id   fdde967b44b579442cb407e442a12c69
#
_cell.length_a   1.000
_cell.length_b   1.000
_cell.length_c   1.000
_cell.angle_alpha   90.00
_cell.angle_beta   90.00
_cell.angle_gamma   90.00
#
_symmetry.space_group_name_H-M   'P 1'
#
loop_
_entity.id
_entity.type
_entity.pdbx_description
1 polymer ?
#
loop_
_entity_poly.entity_id
_entity_poly.type
_entity_poly.pdbx_seq_one_letter_code
_entity_poly.pdbx_strand_id
1 'polypeptide(L)'
;NTAVAPAPKKESRVPLRVLKIFLATVVVVLIGYFGFTCKVQEGNCAVILRFGAPRQVVTDAGLYFRLPWPFESVVTYEGRMQYFESSRLETTTKDKRNIILQSYVVWQVSDPLLYHNSVGSQNKIDAYINDQVFSATNGVMGAYNLSGLVSLESESLKMDEIQAKIKEQVKANCEEKYGITIADVSILRISLPDQNLESVFEQMKAERQKEIDAILAVAQRDADQMM
;
A
#
# COMPACT_ATOMS: atom_id res chain seq x y z
N ASN A 1 16.95 90.82 12.37
CA ASN A 1 16.84 89.43 11.83
C ASN A 1 17.06 88.44 12.95
N THR A 2 15.97 88.12 13.62
CA THR A 2 15.95 87.09 14.66
C THR A 2 15.57 85.77 14.06
N ALA A 3 16.54 84.86 13.91
CA ALA A 3 16.31 83.48 13.46
C ALA A 3 15.66 82.68 14.58
N VAL A 4 14.42 82.24 14.36
CA VAL A 4 13.69 81.32 15.25
C VAL A 4 14.25 79.91 15.02
N ALA A 5 14.85 79.32 16.06
CA ALA A 5 15.34 77.96 16.04
C ALA A 5 14.14 76.94 16.02
N PRO A 6 14.20 75.88 15.25
CA PRO A 6 13.12 74.90 15.23
C PRO A 6 13.10 74.08 16.55
N ALA A 7 11.89 73.92 17.06
CA ALA A 7 11.64 73.16 18.29
C ALA A 7 12.05 71.67 18.12
N PRO A 8 12.62 71.02 19.13
CA PRO A 8 13.03 69.63 19.04
C PRO A 8 11.80 68.73 18.98
N LYS A 9 11.73 67.87 17.95
CA LYS A 9 10.76 66.77 17.81
C LYS A 9 10.89 65.85 19.04
N LYS A 10 9.86 65.78 19.85
CA LYS A 10 9.72 64.80 20.92
C LYS A 10 9.64 63.42 20.30
N GLU A 11 10.76 62.71 20.27
CA GLU A 11 10.76 61.26 20.01
C GLU A 11 10.07 60.59 21.20
N SER A 12 8.89 60.05 20.97
CA SER A 12 8.17 59.24 21.94
C SER A 12 8.91 57.89 22.10
N ARG A 13 9.86 57.89 23.02
CA ARG A 13 10.55 56.65 23.44
C ARG A 13 9.52 55.80 24.16
N VAL A 14 8.92 54.84 23.49
CA VAL A 14 8.08 53.80 24.10
C VAL A 14 8.91 53.18 25.24
N PRO A 15 8.45 53.23 26.52
CA PRO A 15 9.23 52.75 27.63
C PRO A 15 9.56 51.25 27.42
N LEU A 16 10.83 50.89 27.61
CA LEU A 16 11.35 49.55 27.35
C LEU A 16 10.52 48.43 28.02
N ARG A 17 9.81 48.73 29.09
CA ARG A 17 8.87 47.84 29.78
C ARG A 17 7.63 47.55 28.94
N VAL A 18 7.04 48.56 28.28
CA VAL A 18 5.86 48.38 27.40
C VAL A 18 6.22 47.56 26.19
N LEU A 19 7.40 47.79 25.60
CA LEU A 19 7.92 46.97 24.48
C LEU A 19 8.13 45.51 24.90
N LYS A 20 8.68 45.26 26.10
CA LYS A 20 8.87 43.89 26.59
C LYS A 20 7.53 43.17 26.84
N ILE A 21 6.55 43.89 27.42
CA ILE A 21 5.20 43.33 27.63
C ILE A 21 4.51 43.04 26.33
N PHE A 22 4.59 43.95 25.37
CA PHE A 22 4.05 43.73 24.00
C PHE A 22 4.68 42.51 23.31
N LEU A 23 6.02 42.41 23.38
CA LEU A 23 6.73 41.26 22.80
C LEU A 23 6.33 39.96 23.51
N ALA A 24 6.22 39.95 24.84
CA ALA A 24 5.77 38.77 25.58
C ALA A 24 4.34 38.37 25.23
N THR A 25 3.43 39.32 25.06
CA THR A 25 2.05 39.06 24.63
C THR A 25 2.00 38.46 23.21
N VAL A 26 2.77 39.00 22.27
CA VAL A 26 2.87 38.47 20.91
C VAL A 26 3.41 37.02 20.91
N VAL A 27 4.43 36.74 21.71
CA VAL A 27 4.99 35.38 21.85
C VAL A 27 3.95 34.42 22.42
N VAL A 28 3.19 34.83 23.46
CA VAL A 28 2.12 33.99 24.06
C VAL A 28 1.00 33.72 23.05
N VAL A 29 0.60 34.72 22.25
CA VAL A 29 -0.42 34.58 21.20
C VAL A 29 0.08 33.65 20.11
N LEU A 30 1.34 33.74 19.69
CA LEU A 30 1.95 32.85 18.68
C LEU A 30 2.02 31.41 19.21
N ILE A 31 2.47 31.20 20.44
CA ILE A 31 2.49 29.86 21.05
C ILE A 31 1.07 29.29 21.15
N GLY A 32 0.08 30.13 21.53
CA GLY A 32 -1.32 29.74 21.52
C GLY A 32 -1.78 29.31 20.11
N TYR A 33 -1.55 30.14 19.11
CA TYR A 33 -1.96 29.85 17.73
C TYR A 33 -1.36 28.54 17.20
N PHE A 34 -0.05 28.33 17.36
CA PHE A 34 0.61 27.09 16.93
C PHE A 34 0.23 25.87 17.79
N GLY A 35 -0.07 26.07 19.07
CA GLY A 35 -0.47 24.98 19.97
C GLY A 35 -1.88 24.45 19.73
N PHE A 36 -2.80 25.32 19.29
CA PHE A 36 -4.22 24.99 19.11
C PHE A 36 -4.63 24.60 17.69
N THR A 37 -3.72 24.64 16.71
CA THR A 37 -4.03 24.29 15.32
C THR A 37 -3.21 23.10 14.84
N CYS A 38 -3.84 22.20 14.06
CA CYS A 38 -3.15 21.22 13.27
C CYS A 38 -3.54 21.38 11.79
N LYS A 39 -2.55 21.24 10.92
CA LYS A 39 -2.73 21.29 9.46
C LYS A 39 -2.71 19.87 8.92
N VAL A 40 -3.82 19.46 8.26
CA VAL A 40 -3.89 18.23 7.50
C VAL A 40 -3.65 18.57 6.03
N GLN A 41 -2.65 17.97 5.43
CA GLN A 41 -2.30 18.17 4.03
C GLN A 41 -3.23 17.36 3.13
N GLU A 42 -3.43 17.82 1.90
CA GLU A 42 -4.18 17.10 0.88
C GLU A 42 -3.57 15.73 0.61
N GLY A 43 -4.43 14.70 0.56
CA GLY A 43 -4.01 13.30 0.40
C GLY A 43 -3.59 12.60 1.69
N ASN A 44 -3.65 13.28 2.85
CA ASN A 44 -3.41 12.68 4.15
C ASN A 44 -4.71 12.63 4.95
N CYS A 45 -4.82 11.62 5.80
CA CYS A 45 -5.86 11.54 6.83
C CYS A 45 -5.22 11.62 8.22
N ALA A 46 -5.97 12.15 9.18
CA ALA A 46 -5.47 12.31 10.53
C ALA A 46 -6.47 11.80 11.56
N VAL A 47 -5.95 11.20 12.62
CA VAL A 47 -6.73 10.81 13.80
C VAL A 47 -6.30 11.67 14.97
N ILE A 48 -7.24 12.42 15.53
CA ILE A 48 -7.03 13.23 16.73
C ILE A 48 -7.33 12.36 17.94
N LEU A 49 -6.30 12.15 18.75
CA LEU A 49 -6.36 11.34 19.96
C LEU A 49 -6.46 12.28 21.18
N ARG A 50 -7.38 12.00 22.10
CA ARG A 50 -7.47 12.67 23.40
C ARG A 50 -7.06 11.69 24.49
N PHE A 51 -5.98 11.98 25.21
CA PHE A 51 -5.39 11.07 26.20
C PHE A 51 -5.14 9.65 25.67
N GLY A 52 -4.76 9.54 24.39
CA GLY A 52 -4.52 8.27 23.72
C GLY A 52 -5.76 7.57 23.14
N ALA A 53 -6.98 8.07 23.41
CA ALA A 53 -8.20 7.53 22.83
C ALA A 53 -8.59 8.31 21.56
N PRO A 54 -9.01 7.65 20.48
CA PRO A 54 -9.44 8.31 19.25
C PRO A 54 -10.73 9.10 19.50
N ARG A 55 -10.70 10.40 19.17
CA ARG A 55 -11.83 11.31 19.33
C ARG A 55 -12.46 11.69 18.01
N GLN A 56 -11.64 12.02 17.03
CA GLN A 56 -12.11 12.54 15.74
C GLN A 56 -11.19 12.07 14.63
N VAL A 57 -11.80 11.66 13.53
CA VAL A 57 -11.11 11.36 12.28
C VAL A 57 -11.29 12.53 11.33
N VAL A 58 -10.21 12.89 10.67
CA VAL A 58 -10.16 13.98 9.70
C VAL A 58 -9.60 13.42 8.40
N THR A 59 -10.42 13.43 7.36
CA THR A 59 -10.05 12.96 6.00
C THR A 59 -9.82 14.12 5.04
N ASP A 60 -10.40 15.29 5.33
CA ASP A 60 -10.30 16.43 4.45
C ASP A 60 -9.09 17.31 4.80
N ALA A 61 -8.46 17.86 3.75
CA ALA A 61 -7.38 18.81 3.95
C ALA A 61 -7.91 20.12 4.56
N GLY A 62 -7.18 20.62 5.55
CA GLY A 62 -7.59 21.86 6.20
C GLY A 62 -6.85 22.15 7.49
N LEU A 63 -7.31 23.22 8.16
CA LEU A 63 -6.88 23.60 9.49
C LEU A 63 -7.93 23.14 10.49
N TYR A 64 -7.50 22.32 11.44
CA TYR A 64 -8.37 21.78 12.47
C TYR A 64 -7.92 22.27 13.84
N PHE A 65 -8.92 22.49 14.71
CA PHE A 65 -8.66 22.92 16.06
C PHE A 65 -8.38 21.70 16.95
N ARG A 66 -7.27 21.74 17.68
CA ARG A 66 -6.90 20.72 18.67
C ARG A 66 -6.47 21.38 19.98
N LEU A 67 -6.59 20.66 21.06
CA LEU A 67 -6.00 21.08 22.33
C LEU A 67 -4.48 20.87 22.30
N PRO A 68 -3.70 21.76 22.96
CA PRO A 68 -2.25 21.60 23.00
C PRO A 68 -1.84 20.33 23.76
N TRP A 69 -0.68 19.83 23.40
CA TRP A 69 -0.07 18.75 24.19
C TRP A 69 0.02 19.14 25.67
N PRO A 70 -0.29 18.26 26.65
CA PRO A 70 -0.45 16.82 26.58
C PRO A 70 -1.91 16.32 26.37
N PHE A 71 -2.90 17.18 26.18
CA PHE A 71 -4.31 16.80 26.15
C PHE A 71 -4.70 16.07 24.85
N GLU A 72 -4.26 16.58 23.72
CA GLU A 72 -4.53 15.96 22.41
C GLU A 72 -3.24 15.77 21.60
N SER A 73 -3.18 14.64 20.90
CA SER A 73 -2.15 14.31 19.92
C SER A 73 -2.80 14.01 18.58
N VAL A 74 -2.07 14.26 17.49
CA VAL A 74 -2.54 14.00 16.14
C VAL A 74 -1.60 12.99 15.51
N VAL A 75 -2.18 11.92 14.98
CA VAL A 75 -1.46 10.93 14.18
C VAL A 75 -1.94 11.06 12.74
N THR A 76 -1.01 11.32 11.85
CA THR A 76 -1.30 11.50 10.42
C THR A 76 -0.88 10.26 9.66
N TYR A 77 -1.76 9.80 8.76
CA TYR A 77 -1.53 8.69 7.87
C TYR A 77 -1.61 9.17 6.42
N GLU A 78 -0.85 8.54 5.54
CA GLU A 78 -0.94 8.78 4.12
C GLU A 78 -2.20 8.11 3.56
N GLY A 79 -3.13 8.91 3.06
CA GLY A 79 -4.39 8.45 2.46
C GLY A 79 -4.30 8.25 0.94
N ARG A 80 -3.15 8.53 0.33
CA ARG A 80 -2.91 8.31 -1.10
C ARG A 80 -2.73 6.83 -1.40
N MET A 81 -2.86 6.47 -2.67
CA MET A 81 -2.53 5.13 -3.13
C MET A 81 -1.05 4.86 -2.89
N GLN A 82 -0.78 3.75 -2.22
CA GLN A 82 0.56 3.26 -1.90
C GLN A 82 0.80 1.95 -2.63
N TYR A 83 2.05 1.72 -2.99
CA TYR A 83 2.53 0.53 -3.64
C TYR A 83 3.34 -0.31 -2.65
N PHE A 84 3.02 -1.59 -2.59
CA PHE A 84 3.75 -2.57 -1.78
C PHE A 84 4.11 -3.77 -2.65
N GLU A 85 5.36 -4.19 -2.61
CA GLU A 85 5.85 -5.39 -3.27
C GLU A 85 6.02 -6.51 -2.25
N SER A 86 5.33 -7.65 -2.50
CA SER A 86 5.40 -8.78 -1.59
C SER A 86 6.78 -9.43 -1.61
N SER A 87 7.14 -10.08 -0.51
CA SER A 87 8.30 -10.96 -0.47
C SER A 87 8.13 -12.11 -1.48
N ARG A 88 9.24 -12.71 -1.88
CA ARG A 88 9.20 -13.92 -2.71
C ARG A 88 8.50 -15.04 -1.94
N LEU A 89 7.45 -15.55 -2.53
CA LEU A 89 6.62 -16.61 -1.99
C LEU A 89 6.89 -17.89 -2.75
N GLU A 90 7.31 -18.92 -2.05
CA GLU A 90 7.34 -20.28 -2.60
C GLU A 90 6.00 -20.96 -2.30
N THR A 91 5.35 -21.47 -3.34
CA THR A 91 4.06 -22.15 -3.27
C THR A 91 4.03 -23.35 -4.21
N THR A 92 3.07 -24.24 -3.99
CA THR A 92 2.91 -25.47 -4.76
C THR A 92 1.61 -25.42 -5.56
N THR A 93 1.69 -25.69 -6.85
CA THR A 93 0.54 -25.82 -7.75
C THR A 93 -0.20 -27.15 -7.54
N LYS A 94 -1.40 -27.27 -8.13
CA LYS A 94 -2.22 -28.49 -8.08
C LYS A 94 -1.47 -29.75 -8.59
N ASP A 95 -0.61 -29.60 -9.59
CA ASP A 95 0.25 -30.63 -10.16
C ASP A 95 1.55 -30.88 -9.36
N LYS A 96 1.58 -30.39 -8.09
CA LYS A 96 2.68 -30.56 -7.13
C LYS A 96 4.02 -29.99 -7.60
N ARG A 97 4.00 -28.94 -8.40
CA ARG A 97 5.20 -28.22 -8.81
C ARG A 97 5.42 -27.01 -7.92
N ASN A 98 6.62 -26.87 -7.41
CA ASN A 98 7.00 -25.68 -6.63
C ASN A 98 7.30 -24.53 -7.58
N ILE A 99 6.71 -23.37 -7.28
CA ILE A 99 6.89 -22.12 -7.98
C ILE A 99 7.22 -21.01 -7.00
N ILE A 100 7.99 -20.03 -7.43
CA ILE A 100 8.27 -18.81 -6.68
C ILE A 100 7.47 -17.69 -7.33
N LEU A 101 6.63 -17.05 -6.52
CA LEU A 101 5.80 -15.94 -6.92
C LEU A 101 6.21 -14.67 -6.21
N GLN A 102 6.12 -13.56 -6.91
CA GLN A 102 6.23 -12.24 -6.36
C GLN A 102 5.05 -11.42 -6.85
N SER A 103 4.34 -10.76 -5.94
CA SER A 103 3.14 -9.98 -6.24
C SER A 103 3.32 -8.54 -5.81
N TYR A 104 2.56 -7.62 -6.40
CA TYR A 104 2.43 -6.28 -5.88
C TYR A 104 0.99 -5.98 -5.48
N VAL A 105 0.85 -5.07 -4.56
CA VAL A 105 -0.43 -4.60 -4.04
C VAL A 105 -0.47 -3.09 -4.10
N VAL A 106 -1.54 -2.55 -4.66
CA VAL A 106 -1.85 -1.12 -4.60
C VAL A 106 -3.00 -0.93 -3.61
N TRP A 107 -2.78 -0.14 -2.60
CA TRP A 107 -3.72 0.05 -1.51
C TRP A 107 -3.76 1.49 -1.00
N GLN A 108 -4.82 1.84 -0.28
CA GLN A 108 -4.97 3.13 0.37
C GLN A 108 -5.72 2.99 1.69
N VAL A 109 -5.52 3.93 2.60
CA VAL A 109 -6.28 3.97 3.86
C VAL A 109 -7.67 4.52 3.57
N SER A 110 -8.71 3.71 3.85
CA SER A 110 -10.12 4.10 3.70
C SER A 110 -10.77 4.48 5.04
N ASP A 111 -10.46 3.73 6.09
CA ASP A 111 -10.91 4.03 7.45
C ASP A 111 -9.70 4.26 8.37
N PRO A 112 -9.32 5.53 8.61
CA PRO A 112 -8.18 5.85 9.47
C PRO A 112 -8.36 5.43 10.94
N LEU A 113 -9.61 5.30 11.42
CA LEU A 113 -9.88 4.87 12.78
C LEU A 113 -9.60 3.39 12.96
N LEU A 114 -10.15 2.56 12.06
CA LEU A 114 -9.91 1.13 12.06
C LEU A 114 -8.42 0.83 11.82
N TYR A 115 -7.79 1.57 10.90
CA TYR A 115 -6.36 1.47 10.63
C TYR A 115 -5.51 1.78 11.86
N HIS A 116 -5.83 2.87 12.59
CA HIS A 116 -5.12 3.25 13.81
C HIS A 116 -5.22 2.16 14.90
N ASN A 117 -6.41 1.59 15.09
CA ASN A 117 -6.68 0.62 16.14
C ASN A 117 -6.08 -0.77 15.84
N SER A 118 -6.05 -1.17 14.56
CA SER A 118 -5.59 -2.51 14.15
C SER A 118 -4.10 -2.54 13.85
N VAL A 119 -3.58 -1.53 13.16
CA VAL A 119 -2.21 -1.50 12.63
C VAL A 119 -1.32 -0.53 13.38
N GLY A 120 -1.74 0.71 13.50
CA GLY A 120 -1.06 1.79 14.22
C GLY A 120 0.22 2.32 13.55
N SER A 121 0.85 1.60 12.63
CA SER A 121 2.08 2.06 11.94
C SER A 121 2.26 1.42 10.57
N GLN A 122 2.89 2.18 9.65
CA GLN A 122 3.19 1.78 8.29
C GLN A 122 3.93 0.44 8.17
N ASN A 123 5.00 0.26 8.96
CA ASN A 123 5.81 -0.96 8.88
C ASN A 123 5.05 -2.25 9.24
N LYS A 124 3.99 -2.13 10.05
CA LYS A 124 3.16 -3.28 10.41
C LYS A 124 2.18 -3.65 9.31
N ILE A 125 1.65 -2.66 8.58
CA ILE A 125 0.70 -2.94 7.50
C ILE A 125 1.35 -3.73 6.38
N ASP A 126 2.61 -3.42 6.04
CA ASP A 126 3.35 -4.14 5.01
C ASP A 126 3.46 -5.63 5.34
N ALA A 127 3.74 -5.97 6.62
CA ALA A 127 3.77 -7.36 7.08
C ALA A 127 2.38 -8.02 6.98
N TYR A 128 1.32 -7.31 7.39
CA TYR A 128 -0.05 -7.85 7.32
C TYR A 128 -0.52 -8.05 5.88
N ILE A 129 -0.24 -7.11 4.98
CA ILE A 129 -0.54 -7.26 3.55
C ILE A 129 0.23 -8.46 2.98
N ASN A 130 1.51 -8.59 3.31
CA ASN A 130 2.33 -9.71 2.86
C ASN A 130 1.72 -11.06 3.31
N ASP A 131 1.31 -11.18 4.56
CA ASP A 131 0.68 -12.39 5.10
C ASP A 131 -0.67 -12.70 4.43
N GLN A 132 -1.48 -11.68 4.13
CA GLN A 132 -2.76 -11.86 3.43
C GLN A 132 -2.54 -12.30 1.98
N VAL A 133 -1.59 -11.68 1.27
CA VAL A 133 -1.21 -12.08 -0.09
C VAL A 133 -0.66 -13.50 -0.09
N PHE A 134 0.18 -13.85 0.86
CA PHE A 134 0.71 -15.21 1.03
C PHE A 134 -0.40 -16.24 1.20
N SER A 135 -1.33 -15.98 2.12
CA SER A 135 -2.45 -16.87 2.39
C SER A 135 -3.38 -17.05 1.19
N ALA A 136 -3.77 -15.93 0.56
CA ALA A 136 -4.64 -15.94 -0.62
C ALA A 136 -3.97 -16.64 -1.82
N THR A 137 -2.70 -16.34 -2.07
CA THR A 137 -1.93 -16.95 -3.17
C THR A 137 -1.80 -18.45 -3.00
N ASN A 138 -1.45 -18.95 -1.80
CA ASN A 138 -1.36 -20.37 -1.53
C ASN A 138 -2.71 -21.06 -1.71
N GLY A 139 -3.80 -20.46 -1.24
CA GLY A 139 -5.14 -21.01 -1.37
C GLY A 139 -5.59 -21.13 -2.84
N VAL A 140 -5.31 -20.10 -3.63
CA VAL A 140 -5.69 -20.08 -5.04
C VAL A 140 -4.79 -20.97 -5.89
N MET A 141 -3.45 -20.92 -5.69
CA MET A 141 -2.48 -21.66 -6.52
C MET A 141 -2.65 -23.20 -6.40
N GLY A 142 -3.03 -23.69 -5.23
CA GLY A 142 -3.32 -25.10 -5.03
C GLY A 142 -4.48 -25.67 -5.86
N ALA A 143 -5.30 -24.79 -6.47
CA ALA A 143 -6.41 -25.19 -7.35
C ALA A 143 -6.05 -25.23 -8.84
N TYR A 144 -4.90 -24.63 -9.25
CA TYR A 144 -4.51 -24.48 -10.64
C TYR A 144 -3.22 -25.25 -10.97
N ASN A 145 -3.14 -25.77 -12.20
CA ASN A 145 -1.94 -26.41 -12.73
C ASN A 145 -0.96 -25.34 -13.26
N LEU A 146 0.32 -25.69 -13.32
CA LEU A 146 1.36 -24.78 -13.84
C LEU A 146 1.08 -24.36 -15.30
N SER A 147 0.51 -25.25 -16.12
CA SER A 147 0.13 -24.96 -17.50
C SER A 147 -0.88 -23.80 -17.63
N GLY A 148 -1.77 -23.63 -16.66
CA GLY A 148 -2.72 -22.51 -16.61
C GLY A 148 -2.08 -21.17 -16.24
N LEU A 149 -0.87 -21.18 -15.69
CA LEU A 149 -0.09 -20.00 -15.33
C LEU A 149 0.89 -19.57 -16.42
N VAL A 150 1.47 -20.55 -17.13
CA VAL A 150 2.52 -20.35 -18.12
C VAL A 150 2.18 -21.19 -19.35
N SER A 151 1.36 -20.66 -20.24
CA SER A 151 1.04 -21.28 -21.54
C SER A 151 1.39 -20.34 -22.66
N LEU A 152 1.78 -20.90 -23.81
CA LEU A 152 1.98 -20.16 -25.05
C LEU A 152 0.65 -19.87 -25.78
N GLU A 153 -0.41 -20.59 -25.43
CA GLU A 153 -1.75 -20.39 -25.98
C GLU A 153 -2.58 -19.48 -25.07
N SER A 154 -3.02 -18.35 -25.61
CA SER A 154 -3.81 -17.35 -24.87
C SER A 154 -5.11 -17.90 -24.27
N GLU A 155 -5.73 -18.90 -24.91
CA GLU A 155 -6.97 -19.53 -24.44
C GLU A 155 -6.78 -20.42 -23.20
N SER A 156 -5.58 -20.92 -22.95
CA SER A 156 -5.27 -21.74 -21.79
C SER A 156 -4.78 -20.93 -20.58
N LEU A 157 -4.46 -19.66 -20.77
CA LEU A 157 -4.00 -18.75 -19.73
C LEU A 157 -5.17 -18.34 -18.83
N LYS A 158 -5.11 -18.78 -17.57
CA LYS A 158 -6.09 -18.42 -16.53
C LYS A 158 -5.55 -17.35 -15.57
N MET A 159 -4.55 -16.58 -16.01
CA MET A 159 -3.85 -15.62 -15.17
C MET A 159 -4.79 -14.56 -14.62
N ASP A 160 -5.66 -13.99 -15.46
CA ASP A 160 -6.60 -12.95 -15.06
C ASP A 160 -7.63 -13.46 -14.02
N GLU A 161 -8.12 -14.70 -14.20
CA GLU A 161 -9.01 -15.35 -13.25
C GLU A 161 -8.33 -15.57 -11.89
N ILE A 162 -7.09 -16.02 -11.91
CA ILE A 162 -6.27 -16.27 -10.73
C ILE A 162 -6.02 -14.97 -9.98
N GLN A 163 -5.60 -13.91 -10.69
CA GLN A 163 -5.36 -12.60 -10.11
C GLN A 163 -6.64 -12.00 -9.52
N ALA A 164 -7.79 -12.13 -10.22
CA ALA A 164 -9.08 -11.67 -9.73
C ALA A 164 -9.48 -12.36 -8.41
N LYS A 165 -9.28 -13.68 -8.31
CA LYS A 165 -9.56 -14.43 -7.08
C LYS A 165 -8.64 -14.06 -5.92
N ILE A 166 -7.34 -13.87 -6.18
CA ILE A 166 -6.39 -13.43 -5.16
C ILE A 166 -6.80 -12.03 -4.68
N LYS A 167 -7.07 -11.11 -5.61
CA LYS A 167 -7.52 -9.74 -5.30
C LYS A 167 -8.78 -9.73 -4.43
N GLU A 168 -9.79 -10.53 -4.78
CA GLU A 168 -11.03 -10.62 -4.03
C GLU A 168 -10.81 -11.09 -2.58
N GLN A 169 -10.01 -12.14 -2.39
CA GLN A 169 -9.70 -12.66 -1.06
C GLN A 169 -8.89 -11.68 -0.22
N VAL A 170 -7.86 -11.06 -0.81
CA VAL A 170 -7.03 -10.06 -0.12
C VAL A 170 -7.87 -8.84 0.24
N LYS A 171 -8.70 -8.37 -0.70
CA LYS A 171 -9.57 -7.22 -0.50
C LYS A 171 -10.54 -7.43 0.66
N ALA A 172 -11.29 -8.54 0.67
CA ALA A 172 -12.25 -8.85 1.71
C ALA A 172 -11.61 -8.86 3.11
N ASN A 173 -10.46 -9.54 3.25
CA ASN A 173 -9.76 -9.63 4.52
C ASN A 173 -9.14 -8.30 4.99
N CYS A 174 -8.63 -7.50 4.06
CA CYS A 174 -7.94 -6.26 4.39
C CYS A 174 -8.91 -5.12 4.71
N GLU A 175 -10.02 -5.00 3.99
CA GLU A 175 -11.03 -3.97 4.24
C GLU A 175 -11.69 -4.16 5.60
N GLU A 176 -12.09 -5.39 5.94
CA GLU A 176 -12.78 -5.68 7.19
C GLU A 176 -11.89 -5.52 8.43
N LYS A 177 -10.62 -5.95 8.33
CA LYS A 177 -9.74 -6.02 9.52
C LYS A 177 -8.88 -4.79 9.72
N TYR A 178 -8.44 -4.14 8.65
CA TYR A 178 -7.41 -3.12 8.71
C TYR A 178 -7.86 -1.72 8.26
N GLY A 179 -9.05 -1.58 7.71
CA GLY A 179 -9.56 -0.29 7.22
C GLY A 179 -8.78 0.26 6.02
N ILE A 180 -8.27 -0.64 5.17
CA ILE A 180 -7.57 -0.30 3.93
C ILE A 180 -8.36 -0.82 2.74
N THR A 181 -8.42 -0.04 1.66
CA THR A 181 -9.00 -0.48 0.40
C THR A 181 -7.90 -0.92 -0.54
N ILE A 182 -8.03 -2.14 -1.05
CA ILE A 182 -7.12 -2.69 -2.06
C ILE A 182 -7.63 -2.28 -3.45
N ALA A 183 -6.83 -1.46 -4.14
CA ALA A 183 -7.14 -1.03 -5.50
C ALA A 183 -6.78 -2.12 -6.51
N ASP A 184 -5.58 -2.70 -6.36
CA ASP A 184 -5.11 -3.76 -7.26
C ASP A 184 -4.17 -4.75 -6.56
N VAL A 185 -4.22 -6.01 -7.03
CA VAL A 185 -3.27 -7.08 -6.67
C VAL A 185 -2.94 -7.83 -7.93
N SER A 186 -1.67 -7.87 -8.28
CA SER A 186 -1.23 -8.59 -9.47
C SER A 186 0.09 -9.32 -9.23
N ILE A 187 0.32 -10.37 -10.01
CA ILE A 187 1.55 -11.15 -9.97
C ILE A 187 2.60 -10.43 -10.83
N LEU A 188 3.70 -10.03 -10.18
CA LEU A 188 4.82 -9.34 -10.82
C LEU A 188 5.74 -10.32 -11.55
N ARG A 189 6.00 -11.46 -10.91
CA ARG A 189 6.94 -12.46 -11.42
C ARG A 189 6.56 -13.85 -10.98
N ILE A 190 6.75 -14.81 -11.90
CA ILE A 190 6.70 -16.25 -11.64
C ILE A 190 8.05 -16.82 -12.00
N SER A 191 8.64 -17.62 -11.15
CA SER A 191 9.90 -18.33 -11.40
C SER A 191 9.85 -19.72 -10.80
N LEU A 192 10.68 -20.61 -11.32
CA LEU A 192 10.88 -21.95 -10.78
C LEU A 192 12.09 -21.93 -9.86
N PRO A 193 12.10 -22.71 -8.76
CA PRO A 193 13.28 -22.90 -7.93
C PRO A 193 14.42 -23.52 -8.75
N ASP A 194 15.66 -23.00 -8.58
CA ASP A 194 16.84 -23.45 -9.34
C ASP A 194 17.11 -24.94 -9.21
N GLN A 195 16.78 -25.54 -8.05
CA GLN A 195 16.99 -26.96 -7.78
C GLN A 195 16.13 -27.89 -8.64
N ASN A 196 15.01 -27.42 -9.17
CA ASN A 196 14.07 -28.23 -9.94
C ASN A 196 14.07 -27.86 -11.44
N LEU A 197 14.84 -26.86 -11.84
CA LEU A 197 14.79 -26.29 -13.19
C LEU A 197 15.10 -27.35 -14.25
N GLU A 198 16.17 -28.11 -14.05
CA GLU A 198 16.63 -29.11 -15.03
C GLU A 198 15.62 -30.28 -15.14
N SER A 199 15.13 -30.79 -14.02
CA SER A 199 14.14 -31.90 -14.02
C SER A 199 12.80 -31.48 -14.64
N VAL A 200 12.37 -30.24 -14.42
CA VAL A 200 11.13 -29.70 -15.03
C VAL A 200 11.30 -29.51 -16.54
N PHE A 201 12.44 -29.00 -16.99
CA PHE A 201 12.72 -28.87 -18.43
C PHE A 201 12.77 -30.23 -19.14
N GLU A 202 13.44 -31.22 -18.57
CA GLU A 202 13.47 -32.56 -19.12
C GLU A 202 12.08 -33.21 -19.19
N GLN A 203 11.27 -33.03 -18.17
CA GLN A 203 9.89 -33.49 -18.17
C GLN A 203 9.03 -32.78 -19.22
N MET A 204 9.11 -31.45 -19.32
CA MET A 204 8.39 -30.68 -20.34
C MET A 204 8.80 -31.10 -21.77
N LYS A 205 10.10 -31.33 -21.97
CA LYS A 205 10.62 -31.81 -23.24
C LYS A 205 10.09 -33.21 -23.58
N ALA A 206 10.05 -34.12 -22.62
CA ALA A 206 9.47 -35.46 -22.79
C ALA A 206 7.97 -35.41 -23.07
N GLU A 207 7.21 -34.54 -22.43
CA GLU A 207 5.78 -34.34 -22.69
C GLU A 207 5.55 -33.81 -24.11
N ARG A 208 6.31 -32.79 -24.55
CA ARG A 208 6.23 -32.25 -25.92
C ARG A 208 6.63 -33.28 -26.95
N GLN A 209 7.65 -34.10 -26.71
CA GLN A 209 8.02 -35.16 -27.61
C GLN A 209 6.88 -36.16 -27.78
N LYS A 210 6.18 -36.57 -26.73
CA LYS A 210 4.99 -37.43 -26.83
C LYS A 210 3.86 -36.82 -27.67
N GLU A 211 3.61 -35.50 -27.51
CA GLU A 211 2.63 -34.80 -28.35
C GLU A 211 3.02 -34.84 -29.84
N ILE A 212 4.28 -34.57 -30.14
CA ILE A 212 4.81 -34.62 -31.49
C ILE A 212 4.66 -36.03 -32.07
N ASP A 213 5.06 -37.05 -31.31
CA ASP A 213 4.97 -38.44 -31.73
C ASP A 213 3.51 -38.87 -31.96
N ALA A 214 2.58 -38.39 -31.14
CA ALA A 214 1.15 -38.64 -31.32
C ALA A 214 0.58 -38.00 -32.59
N ILE A 215 0.96 -36.75 -32.88
CA ILE A 215 0.55 -36.04 -34.09
C ILE A 215 1.13 -36.73 -35.35
N LEU A 216 2.41 -37.12 -35.30
CA LEU A 216 3.04 -37.83 -36.39
C LEU A 216 2.38 -39.19 -36.64
N ALA A 217 2.01 -39.93 -35.61
CA ALA A 217 1.32 -41.20 -35.72
C ALA A 217 -0.09 -41.06 -36.35
N VAL A 218 -0.80 -39.97 -36.05
CA VAL A 218 -2.09 -39.65 -36.68
C VAL A 218 -1.89 -39.30 -38.16
N ALA A 219 -0.94 -38.42 -38.45
CA ALA A 219 -0.64 -38.01 -39.84
C ALA A 219 -0.20 -39.16 -40.72
N GLN A 220 0.59 -40.12 -40.20
CA GLN A 220 0.97 -41.34 -40.92
C GLN A 220 -0.23 -42.25 -41.20
N ARG A 221 -1.14 -42.45 -40.24
CA ARG A 221 -2.36 -43.23 -40.46
C ARG A 221 -3.25 -42.64 -41.54
N ASP A 222 -3.39 -41.30 -41.50
CA ASP A 222 -4.20 -40.60 -42.50
C ASP A 222 -3.57 -40.68 -43.89
N ALA A 223 -2.26 -40.62 -44.01
CA ALA A 223 -1.54 -40.84 -45.26
C ALA A 223 -1.70 -42.24 -45.76
N ASP A 224 -1.60 -43.28 -44.93
CA ASP A 224 -1.78 -44.69 -45.28
C ASP A 224 -3.22 -45.02 -45.72
N GLN A 225 -4.23 -44.27 -45.24
CA GLN A 225 -5.62 -44.42 -45.64
C GLN A 225 -5.95 -43.75 -46.99
N MET A 226 -5.11 -42.83 -47.45
CA MET A 226 -5.30 -42.12 -48.72
C MET A 226 -4.57 -42.80 -49.89
N MET A 227 -3.73 -43.79 -49.64
CA MET A 227 -3.10 -44.63 -50.68
C MET A 227 -3.86 -45.93 -50.94
#